data_a5c4ccd0f1aecb06fffac96328a7e434
#
_entry.id   a5c4ccd0f1aecb06fffac96328a7e434
#
_cell.length_a   1.000
_cell.length_b   1.000
_cell.length_c   1.000
_cell.angle_alpha   90.00
_cell.angle_beta   90.00
_cell.angle_gamma   90.00
#
_symmetry.space_group_name_H-M   'P 1'
#
loop_
_entity.id
_entity.type
_entity.pdbx_description
1 polymer ?
#
loop_
_entity_poly.entity_id
_entity_poly.type
_entity_poly.pdbx_seq_one_letter_code
_entity_poly.pdbx_strand_id
1 'polypeptide(L)'
;MIGVEHCDRCGFDRSQWNDRDAERTIAHAGAFLVEWSADAPPELMAKLDARRIDDLKAISTSPDLIDEVHHLWHGLVSIADVRRAAGDVVPRQHGTVTQLSASGGGVPKTAISSAAVGARGIEGDVQAARAHHGRPWQALSLWSQEVIDGFAAAGHPIAPGNAGENITISGIDWSTLHGGTIIDIGGVRVQLSAPAVPCQKNAQWFIDGEIALMDHDLHPGSSRWYASVLQPGTIATGDTVDVSPI
;
A
#
# COMPACT_ATOMS: atom_id res chain seq x y z
N MET A 1 -11.87 18.88 -21.75
CA MET A 1 -10.70 19.15 -20.90
C MET A 1 -9.67 18.10 -21.20
N ILE A 2 -8.41 18.49 -21.41
CA ILE A 2 -7.31 17.51 -21.54
C ILE A 2 -7.07 17.00 -20.12
N GLY A 3 -7.12 15.69 -19.91
CA GLY A 3 -6.89 15.07 -18.60
C GLY A 3 -5.46 15.31 -18.10
N VAL A 4 -5.22 15.02 -16.82
CA VAL A 4 -3.88 15.12 -16.22
C VAL A 4 -3.00 14.00 -16.77
N GLU A 5 -1.88 14.35 -17.42
CA GLU A 5 -0.93 13.36 -17.93
C GLU A 5 0.00 12.85 -16.84
N HIS A 6 0.50 13.73 -15.98
CA HIS A 6 1.37 13.42 -14.84
C HIS A 6 1.07 14.34 -13.67
N CYS A 7 1.20 13.81 -12.44
CA CYS A 7 1.03 14.57 -11.21
C CYS A 7 2.19 14.30 -10.26
N ASP A 8 3.07 15.28 -10.10
CA ASP A 8 4.25 15.17 -9.23
C ASP A 8 3.88 14.97 -7.75
N ARG A 9 2.68 15.42 -7.34
CA ARG A 9 2.26 15.31 -5.94
C ARG A 9 1.88 13.90 -5.54
N CYS A 10 1.12 13.19 -6.38
CA CYS A 10 0.62 11.85 -6.07
C CYS A 10 1.33 10.73 -6.85
N GLY A 11 2.24 11.07 -7.77
CA GLY A 11 2.94 10.12 -8.61
C GLY A 11 2.08 9.50 -9.72
N PHE A 12 0.87 10.05 -9.98
CA PHE A 12 0.03 9.57 -11.06
C PHE A 12 0.71 9.82 -12.42
N ASP A 13 0.71 8.79 -13.27
CA ASP A 13 1.17 8.83 -14.66
C ASP A 13 0.12 8.15 -15.54
N ARG A 14 -0.55 8.94 -16.39
CA ARG A 14 -1.64 8.48 -17.23
C ARG A 14 -1.22 7.35 -18.18
N SER A 15 0.01 7.35 -18.67
CA SER A 15 0.52 6.31 -19.57
C SER A 15 0.51 4.90 -18.98
N GLN A 16 0.43 4.79 -17.64
CA GLN A 16 0.37 3.53 -16.92
C GLN A 16 -1.05 2.92 -16.85
N TRP A 17 -2.06 3.63 -17.37
CA TRP A 17 -3.48 3.28 -17.22
C TRP A 17 -4.15 2.99 -18.54
N ASN A 18 -5.16 2.13 -18.49
CA ASN A 18 -6.18 1.93 -19.52
C ASN A 18 -7.55 1.87 -18.83
N ASP A 19 -8.62 2.02 -19.61
CA ASP A 19 -9.99 2.08 -19.10
C ASP A 19 -10.36 0.88 -18.23
N ARG A 20 -9.94 -0.33 -18.63
CA ARG A 20 -10.23 -1.55 -17.87
C ARG A 20 -9.55 -1.57 -16.49
N ASP A 21 -8.32 -1.09 -16.40
CA ASP A 21 -7.59 -1.03 -15.13
C ASP A 21 -8.15 0.10 -14.26
N ALA A 22 -8.53 1.23 -14.86
CA ALA A 22 -9.22 2.31 -14.18
C ALA A 22 -10.57 1.85 -13.61
N GLU A 23 -11.42 1.23 -14.43
CA GLU A 23 -12.70 0.68 -14.01
C GLU A 23 -12.58 -0.26 -12.80
N ARG A 24 -11.64 -1.20 -12.87
CA ARG A 24 -11.40 -2.14 -11.77
C ARG A 24 -10.91 -1.45 -10.50
N THR A 25 -10.03 -0.49 -10.64
CA THR A 25 -9.49 0.28 -9.52
C THR A 25 -10.59 1.02 -8.77
N ILE A 26 -11.45 1.71 -9.51
CA ILE A 26 -12.55 2.50 -8.95
C ILE A 26 -13.60 1.60 -8.29
N ALA A 27 -14.02 0.52 -8.96
CA ALA A 27 -15.03 -0.41 -8.44
C ALA A 27 -14.69 -1.04 -7.08
N HIS A 28 -13.42 -1.01 -6.70
CA HIS A 28 -12.94 -1.62 -5.45
C HIS A 28 -12.26 -0.63 -4.50
N ALA A 29 -12.27 0.66 -4.81
CA ALA A 29 -11.56 1.67 -4.02
C ALA A 29 -11.99 1.71 -2.55
N GLY A 30 -13.29 1.73 -2.28
CA GLY A 30 -13.84 1.91 -0.94
C GLY A 30 -13.59 0.74 0.03
N ALA A 31 -13.29 -0.47 -0.47
CA ALA A 31 -13.15 -1.65 0.38
C ALA A 31 -11.84 -1.69 1.20
N PHE A 32 -10.86 -0.82 0.91
CA PHE A 32 -9.51 -0.93 1.44
C PHE A 32 -8.95 0.36 2.07
N LEU A 33 -9.79 1.38 2.25
CA LEU A 33 -9.34 2.70 2.69
C LEU A 33 -10.18 3.25 3.85
N VAL A 34 -10.71 2.35 4.69
CA VAL A 34 -11.61 2.72 5.80
C VAL A 34 -10.94 3.71 6.75
N GLU A 35 -9.67 3.51 7.07
CA GLU A 35 -8.92 4.39 7.95
C GLU A 35 -8.76 5.81 7.36
N TRP A 36 -8.51 5.90 6.06
CA TRP A 36 -8.42 7.18 5.37
C TRP A 36 -9.78 7.82 5.13
N SER A 37 -10.80 7.02 4.92
CA SER A 37 -12.13 7.51 4.58
C SER A 37 -12.77 8.35 5.69
N ALA A 38 -12.40 8.11 6.95
CA ALA A 38 -12.91 8.89 8.08
C ALA A 38 -12.59 10.39 7.98
N ASP A 39 -11.46 10.74 7.35
CA ASP A 39 -10.99 12.12 7.19
C ASP A 39 -11.25 12.68 5.78
N ALA A 40 -11.90 11.91 4.90
CA ALA A 40 -12.11 12.30 3.51
C ALA A 40 -13.22 13.36 3.37
N PRO A 41 -13.07 14.34 2.45
CA PRO A 41 -14.17 15.22 2.07
C PRO A 41 -15.40 14.44 1.59
N PRO A 42 -16.63 14.92 1.79
CA PRO A 42 -17.84 14.20 1.43
C PRO A 42 -17.91 13.74 -0.04
N GLU A 43 -17.40 14.54 -0.97
CA GLU A 43 -17.33 14.20 -2.40
C GLU A 43 -16.35 13.05 -2.68
N LEU A 44 -15.25 12.97 -1.93
CA LEU A 44 -14.30 11.85 -2.02
C LEU A 44 -14.88 10.60 -1.36
N MET A 45 -15.55 10.76 -0.21
CA MET A 45 -16.27 9.67 0.47
C MET A 45 -17.30 9.03 -0.46
N ALA A 46 -18.12 9.83 -1.14
CA ALA A 46 -19.11 9.33 -2.07
C ALA A 46 -18.48 8.48 -3.19
N LYS A 47 -17.29 8.86 -3.69
CA LYS A 47 -16.53 8.10 -4.69
C LYS A 47 -15.94 6.80 -4.12
N LEU A 48 -15.43 6.84 -2.89
CA LEU A 48 -14.89 5.66 -2.20
C LEU A 48 -15.99 4.65 -1.87
N ASP A 49 -17.19 5.12 -1.56
CA ASP A 49 -18.35 4.29 -1.27
C ASP A 49 -19.04 3.74 -2.51
N ALA A 50 -18.76 4.28 -3.69
CA ALA A 50 -19.33 3.79 -4.94
C ALA A 50 -18.83 2.37 -5.24
N ARG A 51 -19.75 1.41 -5.19
CA ARG A 51 -19.48 -0.03 -5.41
C ARG A 51 -19.68 -0.45 -6.85
N ARG A 52 -20.37 0.36 -7.63
CA ARG A 52 -20.73 0.10 -9.01
C ARG A 52 -20.24 1.23 -9.89
N ILE A 53 -19.79 0.90 -11.08
CA ILE A 53 -19.33 1.89 -12.07
C ILE A 53 -20.43 2.91 -12.40
N ASP A 54 -21.68 2.48 -12.48
CA ASP A 54 -22.80 3.38 -12.77
C ASP A 54 -23.03 4.39 -11.65
N ASP A 55 -22.88 3.95 -10.39
CA ASP A 55 -22.99 4.83 -9.23
C ASP A 55 -21.85 5.85 -9.24
N LEU A 56 -20.62 5.40 -9.55
CA LEU A 56 -19.48 6.30 -9.69
C LEU A 56 -19.68 7.32 -10.80
N LYS A 57 -20.12 6.89 -11.98
CA LYS A 57 -20.39 7.78 -13.13
C LYS A 57 -21.45 8.83 -12.81
N ALA A 58 -22.41 8.50 -11.94
CA ALA A 58 -23.46 9.44 -11.51
C ALA A 58 -22.93 10.57 -10.61
N ILE A 59 -21.84 10.35 -9.87
CA ILE A 59 -21.22 11.33 -8.97
C ILE A 59 -19.90 11.90 -9.51
N SER A 60 -19.38 11.34 -10.60
CA SER A 60 -18.13 11.77 -11.22
C SER A 60 -18.32 13.08 -11.98
N THR A 61 -17.31 13.92 -11.90
CA THR A 61 -17.22 15.17 -12.67
C THR A 61 -16.51 15.00 -14.01
N SER A 62 -15.87 13.84 -14.21
CA SER A 62 -15.16 13.50 -15.44
C SER A 62 -15.81 12.29 -16.14
N PRO A 63 -16.02 12.32 -17.46
CA PRO A 63 -16.44 11.16 -18.21
C PRO A 63 -15.30 10.13 -18.41
N ASP A 64 -14.07 10.51 -18.12
CA ASP A 64 -12.87 9.70 -18.28
C ASP A 64 -12.52 8.98 -16.98
N LEU A 65 -12.57 7.65 -16.97
CA LEU A 65 -12.29 6.82 -15.80
C LEU A 65 -10.83 6.93 -15.33
N ILE A 66 -9.91 7.22 -16.22
CA ILE A 66 -8.50 7.41 -15.85
C ILE A 66 -8.34 8.73 -15.07
N ASP A 67 -9.05 9.78 -15.45
CA ASP A 67 -9.09 11.02 -14.67
C ASP A 67 -9.69 10.78 -13.28
N GLU A 68 -10.71 9.93 -13.16
CA GLU A 68 -11.28 9.57 -11.86
C GLU A 68 -10.29 8.82 -10.97
N VAL A 69 -9.44 7.95 -11.53
CA VAL A 69 -8.35 7.33 -10.76
C VAL A 69 -7.40 8.40 -10.22
N HIS A 70 -7.04 9.39 -11.06
CA HIS A 70 -6.20 10.49 -10.61
C HIS A 70 -6.89 11.29 -9.49
N HIS A 71 -8.16 11.65 -9.64
CA HIS A 71 -8.90 12.40 -8.61
C HIS A 71 -8.97 11.65 -7.29
N LEU A 72 -9.24 10.33 -7.30
CA LEU A 72 -9.24 9.50 -6.12
C LEU A 72 -7.86 9.47 -5.47
N TRP A 73 -6.84 9.18 -6.23
CA TRP A 73 -5.49 9.04 -5.72
C TRP A 73 -4.94 10.36 -5.18
N HIS A 74 -5.09 11.46 -5.93
CA HIS A 74 -4.70 12.78 -5.48
C HIS A 74 -5.47 13.21 -4.22
N GLY A 75 -6.76 12.88 -4.15
CA GLY A 75 -7.59 13.13 -2.96
C GLY A 75 -7.06 12.38 -1.74
N LEU A 76 -6.71 11.09 -1.88
CA LEU A 76 -6.16 10.28 -0.80
C LEU A 76 -4.81 10.80 -0.29
N VAL A 77 -3.92 11.19 -1.19
CA VAL A 77 -2.64 11.82 -0.83
C VAL A 77 -2.88 13.14 -0.08
N SER A 78 -3.92 13.88 -0.44
CA SER A 78 -4.27 15.14 0.23
C SER A 78 -4.82 14.96 1.64
N ILE A 79 -5.47 13.82 1.94
CA ILE A 79 -5.91 13.48 3.31
C ILE A 79 -4.72 13.38 4.25
N ALA A 80 -3.60 12.82 3.80
CA ALA A 80 -2.38 12.75 4.58
C ALA A 80 -1.88 14.16 5.01
N ASP A 81 -2.03 15.16 4.14
CA ASP A 81 -1.68 16.54 4.49
C ASP A 81 -2.63 17.11 5.56
N VAL A 82 -3.91 16.76 5.50
CA VAL A 82 -4.91 17.18 6.50
C VAL A 82 -4.58 16.57 7.88
N ARG A 83 -4.29 15.29 7.93
CA ARG A 83 -3.88 14.60 9.17
C ARG A 83 -2.61 15.21 9.75
N ARG A 84 -1.63 15.45 8.90
CA ARG A 84 -0.38 16.12 9.26
C ARG A 84 -0.61 17.50 9.86
N ALA A 85 -1.45 18.31 9.24
CA ALA A 85 -1.80 19.63 9.73
C ALA A 85 -2.58 19.59 11.06
N ALA A 86 -3.30 18.51 11.32
CA ALA A 86 -3.98 18.25 12.58
C ALA A 86 -3.03 17.80 13.72
N GLY A 87 -1.75 17.55 13.42
CA GLY A 87 -0.76 17.13 14.40
C GLY A 87 -0.68 15.60 14.60
N ASP A 88 -1.17 14.83 13.64
CA ASP A 88 -1.03 13.38 13.60
C ASP A 88 0.41 13.04 13.20
N VAL A 89 1.30 12.98 14.18
CA VAL A 89 2.75 12.96 13.99
C VAL A 89 3.33 11.57 14.21
N VAL A 90 4.00 11.06 13.18
CA VAL A 90 4.88 9.89 13.31
C VAL A 90 6.29 10.34 13.70
N PRO A 91 6.93 9.75 14.70
CA PRO A 91 8.30 10.11 15.06
C PRO A 91 9.27 9.76 13.93
N ARG A 92 10.35 10.54 13.80
CA ARG A 92 11.45 10.16 12.88
C ARG A 92 12.04 8.84 13.32
N GLN A 93 12.19 7.92 12.37
CA GLN A 93 12.78 6.61 12.62
C GLN A 93 13.70 6.23 11.47
N HIS A 94 14.66 5.38 11.77
CA HIS A 94 15.62 4.85 10.81
C HIS A 94 15.65 3.33 10.88
N GLY A 95 15.61 2.70 9.73
CA GLY A 95 15.62 1.26 9.59
C GLY A 95 16.43 0.80 8.39
N THR A 96 16.30 -0.48 8.09
CA THR A 96 17.02 -1.11 6.98
C THR A 96 16.11 -2.12 6.26
N VAL A 97 16.23 -2.21 4.94
CA VAL A 97 15.61 -3.26 4.14
C VAL A 97 16.32 -4.57 4.42
N THR A 98 15.65 -5.50 5.09
CA THR A 98 16.19 -6.84 5.38
C THR A 98 15.97 -7.82 4.25
N GLN A 99 14.84 -7.70 3.54
CA GLN A 99 14.54 -8.51 2.36
C GLN A 99 13.66 -7.76 1.38
N LEU A 100 13.94 -7.94 0.10
CA LEU A 100 13.02 -7.65 -1.01
C LEU A 100 12.46 -8.96 -1.54
N SER A 101 11.19 -8.94 -1.93
CA SER A 101 10.49 -10.15 -2.38
C SER A 101 9.57 -9.87 -3.57
N ALA A 102 9.63 -10.74 -4.58
CA ALA A 102 8.78 -10.70 -5.76
C ALA A 102 8.34 -12.10 -6.17
N SER A 103 7.26 -12.19 -6.94
CA SER A 103 6.78 -13.47 -7.48
C SER A 103 6.13 -13.32 -8.85
N GLY A 104 6.07 -14.42 -9.59
CA GLY A 104 5.27 -14.54 -10.82
C GLY A 104 3.76 -14.67 -10.57
N GLY A 105 3.31 -14.43 -9.32
CA GLY A 105 1.92 -14.49 -8.88
C GLY A 105 1.71 -15.40 -7.67
N GLY A 106 1.07 -14.86 -6.63
CA GLY A 106 0.76 -15.61 -5.40
C GLY A 106 1.81 -15.51 -4.29
N VAL A 107 1.65 -16.33 -3.27
CA VAL A 107 2.52 -16.44 -2.09
C VAL A 107 3.05 -17.87 -1.96
N PRO A 108 4.26 -18.07 -1.42
CA PRO A 108 5.20 -17.05 -0.94
C PRO A 108 5.85 -16.27 -2.10
N LYS A 109 6.35 -15.09 -1.82
CA LYS A 109 7.25 -14.35 -2.71
C LYS A 109 8.70 -14.78 -2.47
N THR A 110 9.50 -14.76 -3.53
CA THR A 110 10.91 -15.16 -3.48
C THR A 110 11.80 -13.95 -3.23
N ALA A 111 12.83 -14.13 -2.42
CA ALA A 111 13.81 -13.09 -2.15
C ALA A 111 14.58 -12.68 -3.42
N ILE A 112 14.79 -11.38 -3.58
CA ILE A 112 15.59 -10.76 -4.63
C ILE A 112 16.55 -9.75 -4.01
N SER A 113 17.68 -9.47 -4.66
CA SER A 113 18.71 -8.60 -4.10
C SER A 113 18.43 -7.11 -4.34
N SER A 114 17.79 -6.78 -5.45
CA SER A 114 17.43 -5.42 -5.82
C SER A 114 16.27 -5.41 -6.80
N ALA A 115 15.57 -4.29 -6.89
CA ALA A 115 14.46 -4.11 -7.81
C ALA A 115 14.31 -2.66 -8.26
N ALA A 116 13.91 -2.45 -9.51
CA ALA A 116 13.31 -1.21 -9.95
C ALA A 116 11.86 -1.16 -9.44
N VAL A 117 11.46 0.00 -8.95
CA VAL A 117 10.10 0.26 -8.41
C VAL A 117 9.49 1.39 -9.20
N GLY A 118 8.39 1.09 -9.88
CA GLY A 118 7.57 2.06 -10.59
C GLY A 118 6.26 2.36 -9.84
N ALA A 119 5.40 3.16 -10.44
CA ALA A 119 4.10 3.52 -9.86
C ALA A 119 3.19 2.30 -9.55
N ARG A 120 3.48 1.14 -10.13
CA ARG A 120 2.74 -0.12 -9.90
C ARG A 120 3.44 -1.10 -8.96
N GLY A 121 4.51 -0.68 -8.31
CA GLY A 121 5.32 -1.51 -7.42
C GLY A 121 6.58 -2.06 -8.07
N ILE A 122 7.08 -3.19 -7.59
CA ILE A 122 8.31 -3.83 -8.08
C ILE A 122 8.11 -4.32 -9.52
N GLU A 123 9.03 -3.96 -10.41
CA GLU A 123 9.06 -4.47 -11.77
C GLU A 123 9.25 -5.99 -11.78
N GLY A 124 8.40 -6.67 -12.55
CA GLY A 124 8.40 -8.13 -12.63
C GLY A 124 7.62 -8.84 -11.51
N ASP A 125 7.16 -8.16 -10.48
CA ASP A 125 6.24 -8.73 -9.50
C ASP A 125 4.83 -8.82 -10.09
N VAL A 126 4.24 -10.01 -10.06
CA VAL A 126 2.91 -10.26 -10.62
C VAL A 126 1.89 -10.47 -9.50
N GLN A 127 0.85 -9.66 -9.51
CA GLN A 127 -0.27 -9.81 -8.59
C GLN A 127 -1.33 -10.72 -9.22
N ALA A 128 -1.44 -11.96 -8.73
CA ALA A 128 -2.35 -12.97 -9.27
C ALA A 128 -3.83 -12.57 -9.21
N ALA A 129 -4.21 -11.76 -8.23
CA ALA A 129 -5.59 -11.34 -7.99
C ALA A 129 -5.74 -9.81 -8.12
N ARG A 130 -5.54 -9.28 -9.31
CA ARG A 130 -5.64 -7.82 -9.59
C ARG A 130 -6.97 -7.18 -9.23
N ALA A 131 -8.06 -7.97 -9.10
CA ALA A 131 -9.32 -7.47 -8.60
C ALA A 131 -9.25 -7.02 -7.13
N HIS A 132 -8.29 -7.55 -6.37
CA HIS A 132 -8.12 -7.29 -4.93
C HIS A 132 -6.78 -6.62 -4.59
N HIS A 133 -5.82 -6.57 -5.54
CA HIS A 133 -4.48 -6.04 -5.33
C HIS A 133 -4.04 -5.19 -6.54
N GLY A 134 -2.98 -4.40 -6.38
CA GLY A 134 -2.36 -3.68 -7.51
C GLY A 134 -3.03 -2.38 -7.89
N ARG A 135 -3.75 -1.79 -6.95
CA ARG A 135 -4.20 -0.41 -7.08
C ARG A 135 -3.02 0.52 -6.78
N PRO A 136 -3.05 1.79 -7.19
CA PRO A 136 -1.97 2.74 -6.90
C PRO A 136 -1.57 2.77 -5.43
N TRP A 137 -2.55 2.75 -4.54
CA TRP A 137 -2.34 2.74 -3.08
C TRP A 137 -2.05 1.35 -2.50
N GLN A 138 -1.92 0.33 -3.33
CA GLN A 138 -1.50 -1.04 -3.03
C GLN A 138 -0.36 -1.47 -3.95
N ALA A 139 0.43 -0.51 -4.43
CA ALA A 139 1.54 -0.79 -5.34
C ALA A 139 2.63 -1.65 -4.67
N LEU A 140 2.84 -1.42 -3.37
CA LEU A 140 3.76 -2.19 -2.55
C LEU A 140 3.07 -2.70 -1.29
N SER A 141 3.59 -3.78 -0.73
CA SER A 141 3.27 -4.28 0.60
C SER A 141 4.55 -4.37 1.43
N LEU A 142 4.54 -3.70 2.58
CA LEU A 142 5.68 -3.60 3.50
C LEU A 142 5.36 -4.36 4.79
N TRP A 143 6.36 -4.94 5.46
CA TRP A 143 6.20 -5.57 6.76
C TRP A 143 7.44 -5.44 7.63
N SER A 144 7.24 -5.50 8.98
CA SER A 144 8.31 -5.48 9.96
C SER A 144 8.98 -6.84 10.08
N GLN A 145 10.30 -6.83 10.08
CA GLN A 145 11.11 -8.01 10.42
C GLN A 145 10.83 -8.45 11.86
N GLU A 146 10.73 -7.50 12.79
CA GLU A 146 10.51 -7.77 14.22
C GLU A 146 9.15 -8.43 14.46
N VAL A 147 8.11 -8.05 13.72
CA VAL A 147 6.79 -8.70 13.78
C VAL A 147 6.87 -10.13 13.26
N ILE A 148 7.54 -10.34 12.13
CA ILE A 148 7.76 -11.70 11.57
C ILE A 148 8.54 -12.57 12.56
N ASP A 149 9.62 -12.03 13.13
CA ASP A 149 10.46 -12.74 14.11
C ASP A 149 9.68 -13.07 15.38
N GLY A 150 8.78 -12.16 15.82
CA GLY A 150 7.89 -12.41 16.93
C GLY A 150 6.94 -13.59 16.70
N PHE A 151 6.34 -13.66 15.53
CA PHE A 151 5.52 -14.81 15.13
C PHE A 151 6.34 -16.10 15.02
N ALA A 152 7.52 -16.04 14.42
CA ALA A 152 8.41 -17.20 14.31
C ALA A 152 8.85 -17.70 15.69
N ALA A 153 9.17 -16.80 16.64
CA ALA A 153 9.51 -17.14 18.01
C ALA A 153 8.35 -17.77 18.79
N ALA A 154 7.10 -17.41 18.43
CA ALA A 154 5.89 -18.06 18.94
C ALA A 154 5.61 -19.42 18.29
N GLY A 155 6.43 -19.87 17.36
CA GLY A 155 6.36 -21.18 16.72
C GLY A 155 5.61 -21.20 15.38
N HIS A 156 5.16 -20.07 14.89
CA HIS A 156 4.52 -19.98 13.57
C HIS A 156 5.56 -20.20 12.44
N PRO A 157 5.29 -21.02 11.41
CA PRO A 157 6.23 -21.30 10.32
C PRO A 157 6.25 -20.16 9.29
N ILE A 158 6.51 -18.95 9.74
CA ILE A 158 6.50 -17.73 8.92
C ILE A 158 7.91 -17.16 8.77
N ALA A 159 8.19 -16.61 7.61
CA ALA A 159 9.43 -15.97 7.27
C ALA A 159 9.18 -14.80 6.28
N PRO A 160 10.14 -13.89 6.05
CA PRO A 160 10.02 -12.83 5.06
C PRO A 160 9.61 -13.35 3.67
N GLY A 161 8.67 -12.67 3.03
CA GLY A 161 8.08 -13.04 1.73
C GLY A 161 6.89 -13.99 1.82
N ASN A 162 6.70 -14.69 2.94
CA ASN A 162 5.66 -15.70 3.09
C ASN A 162 4.25 -15.09 3.01
N ALA A 163 4.01 -13.96 3.64
CA ALA A 163 2.71 -13.32 3.62
C ALA A 163 2.45 -12.47 2.36
N GLY A 164 3.44 -12.42 1.45
CA GLY A 164 3.33 -11.73 0.17
C GLY A 164 3.74 -10.26 0.21
N GLU A 165 4.46 -9.83 1.24
CA GLU A 165 5.08 -8.52 1.28
C GLU A 165 6.21 -8.41 0.24
N ASN A 166 6.40 -7.18 -0.26
CA ASN A 166 7.46 -6.85 -1.20
C ASN A 166 8.74 -6.41 -0.49
N ILE A 167 8.59 -5.73 0.65
CA ILE A 167 9.70 -5.13 1.38
C ILE A 167 9.55 -5.50 2.86
N THR A 168 10.54 -6.21 3.39
CA THR A 168 10.68 -6.47 4.82
C THR A 168 11.69 -5.48 5.39
N ILE A 169 11.33 -4.82 6.50
CA ILE A 169 12.06 -3.70 7.09
C ILE A 169 12.32 -4.00 8.56
N SER A 170 13.54 -3.73 9.03
CA SER A 170 13.89 -3.75 10.46
C SER A 170 14.19 -2.35 11.00
N GLY A 171 14.10 -2.20 12.32
CA GLY A 171 14.50 -0.97 13.04
C GLY A 171 13.41 0.10 13.11
N ILE A 172 12.20 -0.16 12.62
CA ILE A 172 11.06 0.75 12.66
C ILE A 172 10.04 0.23 13.69
N ASP A 173 9.61 1.09 14.60
CA ASP A 173 8.46 0.79 15.48
C ASP A 173 7.18 0.79 14.67
N TRP A 174 6.77 -0.42 14.28
CA TRP A 174 5.63 -0.65 13.39
C TRP A 174 4.30 -0.21 13.99
N SER A 175 4.22 -0.14 15.32
CA SER A 175 3.01 0.26 16.06
C SER A 175 2.71 1.76 15.96
N THR A 176 3.71 2.56 15.58
CA THR A 176 3.57 4.02 15.44
C THR A 176 3.16 4.46 14.05
N LEU A 177 3.17 3.52 13.09
CA LEU A 177 2.85 3.82 11.70
C LEU A 177 1.34 3.88 11.48
N HIS A 178 0.93 4.78 10.59
CA HIS A 178 -0.46 4.93 10.17
C HIS A 178 -0.56 5.30 8.68
N GLY A 179 -1.76 5.26 8.14
CA GLY A 179 -2.03 5.74 6.79
C GLY A 179 -1.59 7.19 6.60
N GLY A 180 -0.91 7.47 5.50
CA GLY A 180 -0.33 8.78 5.23
C GLY A 180 1.15 8.95 5.61
N THR A 181 1.71 8.03 6.42
CA THR A 181 3.14 8.06 6.75
C THR A 181 3.99 7.99 5.49
N ILE A 182 4.97 8.88 5.38
CA ILE A 182 5.93 8.92 4.26
C ILE A 182 7.21 8.23 4.68
N ILE A 183 7.68 7.32 3.83
CA ILE A 183 8.90 6.54 4.04
C ILE A 183 9.78 6.66 2.80
N ASP A 184 11.02 7.07 3.00
CA ASP A 184 12.09 6.98 2.00
C ASP A 184 12.81 5.64 2.16
N ILE A 185 12.93 4.86 1.08
CA ILE A 185 13.53 3.53 1.07
C ILE A 185 14.53 3.48 -0.08
N GLY A 186 15.82 3.54 0.20
CA GLY A 186 16.83 3.66 -0.85
C GLY A 186 16.53 4.86 -1.77
N GLY A 187 16.36 4.60 -3.07
CA GLY A 187 16.01 5.64 -4.06
C GLY A 187 14.51 5.89 -4.26
N VAL A 188 13.65 5.28 -3.45
CA VAL A 188 12.18 5.31 -3.63
C VAL A 188 11.51 6.02 -2.48
N ARG A 189 10.52 6.87 -2.76
CA ARG A 189 9.63 7.44 -1.76
C ARG A 189 8.25 6.82 -1.86
N VAL A 190 7.73 6.37 -0.73
CA VAL A 190 6.40 5.76 -0.62
C VAL A 190 5.55 6.46 0.43
N GLN A 191 4.24 6.28 0.33
CA GLN A 191 3.29 6.69 1.34
C GLN A 191 2.42 5.50 1.74
N LEU A 192 2.36 5.21 3.04
CA LEU A 192 1.48 4.16 3.56
C LEU A 192 0.03 4.52 3.30
N SER A 193 -0.75 3.54 2.88
CA SER A 193 -2.17 3.72 2.56
C SER A 193 -3.07 3.08 3.61
N ALA A 194 -3.05 1.78 3.73
CA ALA A 194 -3.90 1.05 4.64
C ALA A 194 -3.21 -0.22 5.15
N PRO A 195 -3.59 -0.72 6.35
CA PRO A 195 -3.20 -2.05 6.79
C PRO A 195 -3.72 -3.11 5.81
N ALA A 196 -2.94 -4.15 5.60
CA ALA A 196 -3.36 -5.25 4.75
C ALA A 196 -4.28 -6.19 5.51
N VAL A 197 -5.50 -6.36 5.03
CA VAL A 197 -6.46 -7.32 5.58
C VAL A 197 -5.88 -8.74 5.53
N PRO A 198 -6.00 -9.53 6.60
CA PRO A 198 -5.58 -10.93 6.62
C PRO A 198 -6.21 -11.73 5.49
N CYS A 199 -5.40 -12.50 4.79
CA CYS A 199 -5.86 -13.31 3.66
C CYS A 199 -5.75 -14.79 4.00
N GLN A 200 -6.80 -15.57 3.69
CA GLN A 200 -6.84 -17.00 3.96
C GLN A 200 -5.67 -17.79 3.34
N LYS A 201 -5.04 -17.26 2.28
CA LYS A 201 -3.82 -17.84 1.71
C LYS A 201 -2.64 -17.86 2.69
N ASN A 202 -2.66 -17.00 3.70
CA ASN A 202 -1.61 -16.93 4.73
C ASN A 202 -1.84 -17.91 5.89
N ALA A 203 -2.99 -18.59 5.95
CA ALA A 203 -3.30 -19.54 7.02
C ALA A 203 -2.23 -20.64 7.18
N GLN A 204 -1.59 -21.04 6.09
CA GLN A 204 -0.51 -22.03 6.10
C GLN A 204 0.74 -21.62 6.89
N TRP A 205 0.90 -20.33 7.17
CA TRP A 205 2.03 -19.76 7.91
C TRP A 205 1.74 -19.52 9.39
N PHE A 206 0.55 -19.90 9.84
CA PHE A 206 0.13 -19.74 11.23
C PHE A 206 -0.35 -21.07 11.80
N ILE A 207 0.02 -21.35 13.04
CA ILE A 207 -0.49 -22.53 13.78
C ILE A 207 -2.01 -22.42 13.80
N ASP A 208 -2.69 -23.52 13.54
CA ASP A 208 -4.15 -23.62 13.45
C ASP A 208 -4.81 -22.65 12.44
N GLY A 209 -4.00 -22.08 11.54
CA GLY A 209 -4.48 -21.14 10.53
C GLY A 209 -4.91 -19.78 11.09
N GLU A 210 -4.37 -19.36 12.23
CA GLU A 210 -4.83 -18.21 13.02
C GLU A 210 -4.37 -16.86 12.42
N ILE A 211 -4.84 -16.56 11.21
CA ILE A 211 -4.48 -15.32 10.48
C ILE A 211 -4.96 -14.03 11.17
N ALA A 212 -5.91 -14.14 12.11
CA ALA A 212 -6.38 -13.01 12.92
C ALA A 212 -5.25 -12.30 13.69
N LEU A 213 -4.13 -13.01 13.97
CA LEU A 213 -2.93 -12.42 14.54
C LEU A 213 -2.30 -11.30 13.70
N MET A 214 -2.57 -11.29 12.38
CA MET A 214 -2.14 -10.22 11.47
C MET A 214 -3.19 -9.13 11.29
N ASP A 215 -4.31 -9.19 11.99
CA ASP A 215 -5.38 -8.21 11.83
C ASP A 215 -5.03 -6.93 12.59
N HIS A 216 -5.07 -5.79 11.89
CA HIS A 216 -4.70 -4.49 12.46
C HIS A 216 -5.66 -4.03 13.56
N ASP A 217 -6.95 -4.29 13.37
CA ASP A 217 -7.99 -3.86 14.34
C ASP A 217 -7.92 -4.65 15.64
N LEU A 218 -7.52 -5.93 15.54
CA LEU A 218 -7.35 -6.81 16.71
C LEU A 218 -5.97 -6.67 17.36
N HIS A 219 -4.94 -6.48 16.55
CA HIS A 219 -3.53 -6.43 16.95
C HIS A 219 -2.82 -5.25 16.26
N PRO A 220 -3.01 -4.00 16.72
CA PRO A 220 -2.33 -2.84 16.15
C PRO A 220 -0.81 -3.03 16.07
N GLY A 221 -0.23 -2.70 14.92
CA GLY A 221 1.20 -2.89 14.67
C GLY A 221 1.61 -4.29 14.19
N SER A 222 0.70 -5.26 14.10
CA SER A 222 1.02 -6.61 13.60
C SER A 222 0.87 -6.78 12.09
N SER A 223 0.07 -5.92 11.45
CA SER A 223 -0.27 -6.02 10.03
C SER A 223 0.86 -5.57 9.11
N ARG A 224 0.80 -6.08 7.89
CA ARG A 224 1.50 -5.46 6.76
C ARG A 224 0.84 -4.13 6.41
N TRP A 225 1.61 -3.21 5.85
CA TRP A 225 1.09 -1.98 5.27
C TRP A 225 1.12 -2.04 3.74
N TYR A 226 0.07 -1.56 3.10
CA TYR A 226 0.13 -1.20 1.70
C TYR A 226 0.68 0.21 1.53
N ALA A 227 1.27 0.49 0.36
CA ALA A 227 1.82 1.80 0.05
C ALA A 227 1.64 2.19 -1.41
N SER A 228 1.47 3.50 -1.62
CA SER A 228 1.62 4.17 -2.90
C SER A 228 3.10 4.49 -3.15
N VAL A 229 3.52 4.49 -4.41
CA VAL A 229 4.84 4.98 -4.82
C VAL A 229 4.70 6.44 -5.23
N LEU A 230 5.29 7.36 -4.45
CA LEU A 230 5.31 8.79 -4.75
C LEU A 230 6.48 9.17 -5.66
N GLN A 231 7.63 8.52 -5.46
CA GLN A 231 8.81 8.71 -6.29
C GLN A 231 9.37 7.34 -6.68
N PRO A 232 9.35 6.99 -7.96
CA PRO A 232 9.98 5.79 -8.48
C PRO A 232 11.49 5.80 -8.32
N GLY A 233 12.10 4.61 -8.29
CA GLY A 233 13.55 4.47 -8.18
C GLY A 233 13.99 3.02 -8.08
N THR A 234 15.13 2.78 -7.45
CA THR A 234 15.66 1.44 -7.20
C THR A 234 15.84 1.22 -5.71
N ILE A 235 15.54 0.01 -5.26
CA ILE A 235 15.72 -0.46 -3.88
C ILE A 235 16.61 -1.71 -3.91
N ALA A 236 17.47 -1.84 -2.92
CA ALA A 236 18.29 -3.03 -2.68
C ALA A 236 18.15 -3.51 -1.22
N THR A 237 18.39 -4.79 -0.99
CA THR A 237 18.56 -5.32 0.38
C THR A 237 19.75 -4.62 1.02
N GLY A 238 19.57 -4.14 2.26
CA GLY A 238 20.56 -3.33 2.99
C GLY A 238 20.39 -1.82 2.83
N ASP A 239 19.49 -1.36 1.95
CA ASP A 239 19.20 0.07 1.83
C ASP A 239 18.61 0.64 3.13
N THR A 240 18.88 1.92 3.37
CA THR A 240 18.32 2.66 4.49
C THR A 240 16.84 2.92 4.29
N VAL A 241 16.13 2.93 5.40
CA VAL A 241 14.71 3.29 5.49
C VAL A 241 14.59 4.48 6.44
N ASP A 242 14.03 5.56 5.95
CA ASP A 242 13.83 6.79 6.72
C ASP A 242 12.34 7.11 6.79
N VAL A 243 11.76 7.04 8.00
CA VAL A 243 10.40 7.54 8.25
C VAL A 243 10.51 9.03 8.51
N SER A 244 9.90 9.82 7.63
CA SER A 244 9.87 11.27 7.80
C SER A 244 8.95 11.63 8.96
N PRO A 245 9.39 12.52 9.88
CA PRO A 245 8.47 13.10 10.83
C PRO A 245 7.43 13.90 10.05
N ILE A 246 6.21 13.64 10.34
CA ILE A 246 5.10 14.35 9.75
C ILE A 246 4.57 15.32 10.78
#